data_0d75808e88bfbfa4c0c632ece8974424
#
_entry.id   0d75808e88bfbfa4c0c632ece8974424
#
_cell.length_a   1.000
_cell.length_b   1.000
_cell.length_c   1.000
_cell.angle_alpha   90.00
_cell.angle_beta   90.00
_cell.angle_gamma   90.00
#
_symmetry.space_group_name_H-M   'P 1'
#
loop_
_entity.id
_entity.type
_entity.pdbx_description
1 polymer ?
#
loop_
_entity_poly.entity_id
_entity_poly.type
_entity_poly.pdbx_seq_one_letter_code
_entity_poly.pdbx_strand_id
1 'polypeptide(L)'
;MRKSLIIIVLSLTIVGMGMGAFFAGHVVSSYRLPSHQFLDERTLELVRFVRGVQGSLSSNEETLYSNEFQTTFLRLRADGIRLPVERSGAGGGMTSFGDTVLLVTHEGKIFASRAANDLRETNIKTPNNGFGEYARVSEMPEYEEYNHAPVFSRYRYNDLLYFETPSGRGLAVSYTEFDGAAACYRNAIASLPIEEEVSDIDQLAAEPQDWDILYRSEPCLPLKRERRAIEPHMAGGRMVFSPPFTLYTANGDYHWDGVRGPEAVAQRSDMDYGKVVSIDLETGDARNISSGHRNIQGITLDREGQLWTVEHGPRNGDELNRIVDGNDYGWPKETLGTSYDGTPWPMAISYGHHDTYTAPTFAWLPSVATSGMTRVEGFDDTWDGDLLIGGLNSQSLFRIRIRDNRAKFVEPIQIGKRLRHVHQHSDGRLVLWTDDHYLIYITVSDSNTFNDFVDRFIEQQDYDAGQSRRVRDALEGCMQCHSFEPMHIGGAEPNAPNLHQIFGQPIASSDYGFYSATGLQNKSGRWTADNLEAFLADPEGWAPGTSMQGAGIKDPSVVTGVVSLLEEMSKDYD
;
A
#
# COMPACT_ATOMS: atom_id res chain seq x y z
N MET A 1 -48.56 -3.60 26.15
CA MET A 1 -47.53 -3.34 27.15
C MET A 1 -46.53 -4.47 27.38
N ARG A 2 -46.94 -5.75 27.62
CA ARG A 2 -45.94 -6.85 27.83
C ARG A 2 -45.02 -7.14 26.64
N LYS A 3 -45.50 -7.11 25.40
CA LYS A 3 -44.69 -7.36 24.21
C LYS A 3 -43.65 -6.23 23.96
N SER A 4 -44.00 -4.99 24.19
CA SER A 4 -43.11 -3.85 24.05
C SER A 4 -41.99 -3.83 25.09
N LEU A 5 -42.28 -4.29 26.32
CA LEU A 5 -41.27 -4.38 27.38
C LEU A 5 -40.24 -5.49 27.10
N ILE A 6 -40.67 -6.61 26.54
CA ILE A 6 -39.79 -7.73 26.15
C ILE A 6 -38.84 -7.29 25.02
N ILE A 7 -39.34 -6.55 24.04
CA ILE A 7 -38.50 -6.03 22.93
C ILE A 7 -37.47 -5.04 23.46
N ILE A 8 -37.85 -4.14 24.37
CA ILE A 8 -36.92 -3.16 24.97
C ILE A 8 -35.85 -3.87 25.82
N VAL A 9 -36.21 -4.86 26.63
CA VAL A 9 -35.26 -5.64 27.43
C VAL A 9 -34.32 -6.44 26.54
N LEU A 10 -34.81 -7.10 25.49
CA LEU A 10 -33.96 -7.81 24.52
C LEU A 10 -33.01 -6.86 23.80
N SER A 11 -33.47 -5.68 23.37
CA SER A 11 -32.65 -4.66 22.72
C SER A 11 -31.56 -4.13 23.66
N LEU A 12 -31.87 -3.87 24.92
CA LEU A 12 -30.89 -3.42 25.92
C LEU A 12 -29.86 -4.52 26.25
N THR A 13 -30.29 -5.78 26.27
CA THR A 13 -29.39 -6.92 26.52
C THR A 13 -28.45 -7.12 25.32
N ILE A 14 -28.93 -7.00 24.09
CA ILE A 14 -28.11 -7.09 22.88
C ILE A 14 -27.10 -5.91 22.81
N VAL A 15 -27.52 -4.69 23.13
CA VAL A 15 -26.63 -3.53 23.19
C VAL A 15 -25.58 -3.69 24.30
N GLY A 16 -25.98 -4.21 25.49
CA GLY A 16 -25.04 -4.46 26.58
C GLY A 16 -24.00 -5.53 26.25
N MET A 17 -24.43 -6.62 25.60
CA MET A 17 -23.50 -7.66 25.11
C MET A 17 -22.60 -7.16 23.99
N GLY A 18 -23.13 -6.34 23.07
CA GLY A 18 -22.36 -5.70 22.01
C GLY A 18 -21.27 -4.76 22.55
N MET A 19 -21.60 -3.94 23.55
CA MET A 19 -20.61 -3.09 24.23
C MET A 19 -19.58 -3.91 25.00
N GLY A 20 -19.98 -4.98 25.69
CA GLY A 20 -19.04 -5.88 26.37
C GLY A 20 -18.07 -6.55 25.42
N ALA A 21 -18.56 -7.06 24.28
CA ALA A 21 -17.74 -7.64 23.23
C ALA A 21 -16.81 -6.61 22.55
N PHE A 22 -17.29 -5.38 22.36
CA PHE A 22 -16.48 -4.26 21.83
C PHE A 22 -15.36 -3.90 22.80
N PHE A 23 -15.65 -3.77 24.11
CA PHE A 23 -14.65 -3.50 25.14
C PHE A 23 -13.63 -4.65 25.26
N ALA A 24 -14.09 -5.90 25.26
CA ALA A 24 -13.20 -7.06 25.28
C ALA A 24 -12.31 -7.12 24.02
N GLY A 25 -12.88 -6.85 22.84
CA GLY A 25 -12.15 -6.78 21.58
C GLY A 25 -11.13 -5.63 21.56
N HIS A 26 -11.49 -4.46 22.12
CA HIS A 26 -10.60 -3.33 22.23
C HIS A 26 -9.45 -3.59 23.21
N VAL A 27 -9.71 -4.19 24.35
CA VAL A 27 -8.68 -4.60 25.33
C VAL A 27 -7.74 -5.66 24.71
N VAL A 28 -8.27 -6.70 24.07
CA VAL A 28 -7.46 -7.72 23.39
C VAL A 28 -6.60 -7.09 22.26
N SER A 29 -7.16 -6.16 21.50
CA SER A 29 -6.45 -5.46 20.44
C SER A 29 -5.39 -4.49 21.00
N SER A 30 -5.75 -3.66 22.00
CA SER A 30 -4.87 -2.64 22.57
C SER A 30 -3.70 -3.25 23.37
N TYR A 31 -3.94 -4.37 24.05
CA TYR A 31 -2.92 -5.06 24.84
C TYR A 31 -2.33 -6.29 24.13
N ARG A 32 -2.72 -6.57 22.87
CA ARG A 32 -2.21 -7.69 22.05
C ARG A 32 -2.25 -9.04 22.76
N LEU A 33 -3.29 -9.28 23.57
CA LEU A 33 -3.45 -10.55 24.27
C LEU A 33 -3.87 -11.65 23.28
N PRO A 34 -3.37 -12.89 23.41
CA PRO A 34 -3.78 -14.01 22.57
C PRO A 34 -5.27 -14.30 22.78
N SER A 35 -6.10 -14.02 21.77
CA SER A 35 -7.57 -14.07 21.84
C SER A 35 -8.13 -15.47 22.18
N HIS A 36 -7.39 -16.53 21.84
CA HIS A 36 -7.84 -17.93 22.01
C HIS A 36 -7.57 -18.51 23.41
N GLN A 37 -6.84 -17.79 24.29
CA GLN A 37 -6.59 -18.26 25.67
C GLN A 37 -7.63 -17.81 26.69
N PHE A 38 -8.50 -16.85 26.34
CA PHE A 38 -9.41 -16.20 27.30
C PHE A 38 -10.89 -16.22 26.88
N LEU A 39 -11.21 -16.66 25.67
CA LEU A 39 -12.57 -16.70 25.18
C LEU A 39 -12.99 -18.16 24.92
N ASP A 40 -14.12 -18.59 25.51
CA ASP A 40 -14.69 -19.88 25.18
C ASP A 40 -15.25 -19.90 23.73
N GLU A 41 -15.46 -21.08 23.20
CA GLU A 41 -15.91 -21.28 21.81
C GLU A 41 -17.19 -20.52 21.47
N ARG A 42 -18.11 -20.38 22.42
CA ARG A 42 -19.39 -19.65 22.24
C ARG A 42 -19.16 -18.14 22.12
N THR A 43 -18.22 -17.61 22.88
CA THR A 43 -17.84 -16.20 22.81
C THR A 43 -17.12 -15.88 21.49
N LEU A 44 -16.30 -16.82 20.99
CA LEU A 44 -15.68 -16.72 19.67
C LEU A 44 -16.70 -16.78 18.52
N GLU A 45 -17.72 -17.64 18.63
CA GLU A 45 -18.84 -17.69 17.67
C GLU A 45 -19.66 -16.40 17.68
N LEU A 46 -19.93 -15.83 18.85
CA LEU A 46 -20.63 -14.57 18.98
C LEU A 46 -19.82 -13.41 18.37
N VAL A 47 -18.50 -13.37 18.58
CA VAL A 47 -17.61 -12.37 17.96
C VAL A 47 -17.58 -12.54 16.44
N ARG A 48 -17.56 -13.77 15.93
CA ARG A 48 -17.66 -14.05 14.48
C ARG A 48 -19.01 -13.63 13.91
N PHE A 49 -20.10 -13.93 14.63
CA PHE A 49 -21.45 -13.50 14.26
C PHE A 49 -21.59 -11.97 14.25
N VAL A 50 -21.10 -11.27 15.28
CA VAL A 50 -21.14 -9.80 15.35
C VAL A 50 -20.29 -9.16 14.25
N ARG A 51 -19.10 -9.70 13.95
CA ARG A 51 -18.29 -9.28 12.80
C ARG A 51 -18.98 -9.54 11.46
N GLY A 52 -19.66 -10.68 11.32
CA GLY A 52 -20.47 -11.00 10.15
C GLY A 52 -21.63 -10.03 9.97
N VAL A 53 -22.33 -9.67 11.06
CA VAL A 53 -23.43 -8.69 11.06
C VAL A 53 -22.91 -7.27 10.82
N GLN A 54 -21.76 -6.87 11.40
CA GLN A 54 -21.12 -5.58 11.07
C GLN A 54 -20.68 -5.53 9.60
N GLY A 55 -20.12 -6.61 9.06
CA GLY A 55 -19.82 -6.72 7.62
C GLY A 55 -21.09 -6.63 6.75
N SER A 56 -22.23 -7.17 7.21
CA SER A 56 -23.53 -7.08 6.52
C SER A 56 -24.20 -5.70 6.64
N LEU A 57 -23.94 -4.94 7.71
CA LEU A 57 -24.52 -3.61 7.93
C LEU A 57 -23.68 -2.49 7.30
N SER A 58 -22.42 -2.77 6.97
CA SER A 58 -21.53 -1.86 6.23
C SER A 58 -21.62 -2.02 4.70
N SER A 59 -22.61 -2.74 4.18
CA SER A 59 -22.76 -3.04 2.75
C SER A 59 -23.34 -1.91 1.88
N ASN A 60 -23.00 -0.67 2.16
CA ASN A 60 -22.89 0.38 1.13
C ASN A 60 -21.40 0.66 0.89
N GLU A 61 -20.62 -0.37 0.53
CA GLU A 61 -19.28 -0.15 0.01
C GLU A 61 -19.44 0.59 -1.32
N GLU A 62 -18.97 1.81 -1.38
CA GLU A 62 -19.04 2.64 -2.57
C GLU A 62 -18.31 1.93 -3.70
N THR A 63 -18.98 1.78 -4.85
CA THR A 63 -18.37 1.21 -6.05
C THR A 63 -17.24 2.08 -6.58
N LEU A 64 -17.32 3.39 -6.34
CA LEU A 64 -16.35 4.39 -6.75
C LEU A 64 -15.56 4.88 -5.53
N TYR A 65 -14.29 5.16 -5.74
CA TYR A 65 -13.38 5.78 -4.79
C TYR A 65 -12.93 7.11 -5.37
N SER A 66 -12.94 8.16 -4.57
CA SER A 66 -12.34 9.45 -4.95
C SER A 66 -11.74 10.09 -3.71
N ASN A 67 -10.50 10.53 -3.79
CA ASN A 67 -9.81 11.21 -2.70
C ASN A 67 -8.68 12.10 -3.24
N GLU A 68 -8.19 13.01 -2.41
CA GLU A 68 -7.03 13.83 -2.70
C GLU A 68 -6.00 13.68 -1.58
N PHE A 69 -4.72 13.75 -1.93
CA PHE A 69 -3.61 13.59 -1.01
C PHE A 69 -2.59 14.70 -1.22
N GLN A 70 -2.12 15.30 -0.15
CA GLN A 70 -1.00 16.21 -0.18
C GLN A 70 0.29 15.44 0.07
N THR A 71 1.29 15.65 -0.79
CA THR A 71 2.66 15.19 -0.61
C THR A 71 3.58 16.39 -0.38
N THR A 72 4.87 16.14 -0.20
CA THR A 72 5.82 17.25 0.00
C THR A 72 5.81 18.25 -1.16
N PHE A 73 5.63 17.80 -2.40
CA PHE A 73 5.73 18.65 -3.59
C PHE A 73 4.46 18.66 -4.44
N LEU A 74 3.59 17.66 -4.32
CA LEU A 74 2.47 17.47 -5.22
C LEU A 74 1.17 17.30 -4.45
N ARG A 75 0.10 17.83 -5.01
CA ARG A 75 -1.26 17.41 -4.70
C ARG A 75 -1.67 16.32 -5.67
N LEU A 76 -2.14 15.22 -5.15
CA LEU A 76 -2.53 14.04 -5.91
C LEU A 76 -4.03 13.85 -5.85
N ARG A 77 -4.63 13.54 -6.98
CA ARG A 77 -6.01 13.07 -7.08
C ARG A 77 -6.01 11.57 -7.33
N ALA A 78 -6.83 10.85 -6.59
CA ALA A 78 -6.99 9.41 -6.69
C ALA A 78 -8.45 9.07 -6.95
N ASP A 79 -8.74 8.54 -8.14
CA ASP A 79 -10.06 8.06 -8.54
C ASP A 79 -10.00 6.57 -8.83
N GLY A 80 -10.95 5.80 -8.31
CA GLY A 80 -10.92 4.35 -8.43
C GLY A 80 -12.28 3.69 -8.52
N ILE A 81 -12.26 2.42 -8.94
CA ILE A 81 -13.43 1.56 -9.04
C ILE A 81 -13.18 0.24 -8.33
N ARG A 82 -14.20 -0.28 -7.67
CA ARG A 82 -14.13 -1.59 -7.02
C ARG A 82 -14.46 -2.70 -8.01
N LEU A 83 -13.59 -3.72 -8.05
CA LEU A 83 -13.81 -4.90 -8.86
C LEU A 83 -14.91 -5.80 -8.26
N PRO A 84 -15.74 -6.42 -9.10
CA PRO A 84 -16.73 -7.40 -8.69
C PRO A 84 -16.09 -8.79 -8.45
N VAL A 85 -15.28 -8.92 -7.40
CA VAL A 85 -14.62 -10.17 -7.05
C VAL A 85 -15.53 -11.00 -6.15
N GLU A 86 -15.76 -12.26 -6.52
CA GLU A 86 -16.71 -13.15 -5.82
C GLU A 86 -16.18 -13.67 -4.49
N ARG A 87 -14.87 -13.81 -4.35
CA ARG A 87 -14.22 -14.36 -3.15
C ARG A 87 -13.31 -13.33 -2.51
N SER A 88 -13.36 -13.25 -1.20
CA SER A 88 -12.39 -12.46 -0.45
C SER A 88 -11.01 -13.11 -0.54
N GLY A 89 -10.02 -12.36 -0.98
CA GLY A 89 -8.65 -12.83 -1.05
C GLY A 89 -7.70 -11.71 -1.45
N ALA A 90 -6.44 -11.90 -1.13
CA ALA A 90 -5.38 -10.94 -1.40
C ALA A 90 -4.37 -11.54 -2.38
N GLY A 91 -4.03 -10.83 -3.43
CA GLY A 91 -3.10 -11.28 -4.47
C GLY A 91 -3.32 -10.54 -5.77
N GLY A 92 -2.68 -11.03 -6.82
CA GLY A 92 -2.75 -10.43 -8.13
C GLY A 92 -1.67 -9.39 -8.41
N GLY A 93 -1.64 -8.94 -9.65
CA GLY A 93 -0.69 -7.95 -10.14
C GLY A 93 -1.20 -7.27 -11.38
N MET A 94 -0.50 -6.26 -11.84
CA MET A 94 -0.90 -5.39 -12.93
C MET A 94 0.23 -5.19 -13.93
N THR A 95 -0.17 -4.98 -15.18
CA THR A 95 0.70 -4.54 -16.26
C THR A 95 -0.06 -3.61 -17.20
N SER A 96 0.61 -2.99 -18.16
CA SER A 96 -0.02 -2.23 -19.23
C SER A 96 0.14 -2.93 -20.57
N PHE A 97 -0.92 -2.89 -21.39
CA PHE A 97 -0.90 -3.24 -22.80
C PHE A 97 -1.49 -2.06 -23.59
N GLY A 98 -0.64 -1.34 -24.31
CA GLY A 98 -1.02 -0.09 -24.96
C GLY A 98 -1.54 0.93 -23.94
N ASP A 99 -2.77 1.42 -24.14
CA ASP A 99 -3.48 2.38 -23.28
C ASP A 99 -4.30 1.71 -22.17
N THR A 100 -4.18 0.40 -22.00
CA THR A 100 -5.03 -0.40 -21.11
C THR A 100 -4.21 -1.02 -19.98
N VAL A 101 -4.63 -0.80 -18.74
CA VAL A 101 -4.13 -1.53 -17.57
C VAL A 101 -4.81 -2.89 -17.51
N LEU A 102 -4.01 -3.94 -17.41
CA LEU A 102 -4.46 -5.31 -17.17
C LEU A 102 -4.18 -5.68 -15.71
N LEU A 103 -5.17 -6.27 -15.06
CA LEU A 103 -5.08 -6.75 -13.68
C LEU A 103 -5.47 -8.21 -13.62
N VAL A 104 -4.57 -9.08 -13.13
CA VAL A 104 -4.96 -10.43 -12.70
C VAL A 104 -5.36 -10.40 -11.22
N THR A 105 -6.50 -10.98 -10.88
CA THR A 105 -6.92 -11.16 -9.49
C THR A 105 -6.25 -12.40 -8.87
N HIS A 106 -6.33 -12.54 -7.55
CA HIS A 106 -5.83 -13.75 -6.88
C HIS A 106 -6.50 -15.05 -7.36
N GLU A 107 -7.71 -14.95 -7.94
CA GLU A 107 -8.48 -16.07 -8.50
C GLU A 107 -8.07 -16.42 -9.95
N GLY A 108 -7.30 -15.54 -10.60
CA GLY A 108 -6.90 -15.70 -12.00
C GLY A 108 -7.83 -15.05 -13.01
N LYS A 109 -8.82 -14.27 -12.59
CA LYS A 109 -9.59 -13.45 -13.53
C LYS A 109 -8.76 -12.25 -13.98
N ILE A 110 -8.78 -11.97 -15.28
CA ILE A 110 -8.08 -10.82 -15.84
C ILE A 110 -9.09 -9.73 -16.19
N PHE A 111 -8.91 -8.56 -15.62
CA PHE A 111 -9.68 -7.36 -15.91
C PHE A 111 -8.85 -6.37 -16.70
N ALA A 112 -9.53 -5.58 -17.54
CA ALA A 112 -8.98 -4.49 -18.32
C ALA A 112 -9.62 -3.17 -17.91
N SER A 113 -8.84 -2.09 -17.87
CA SER A 113 -9.30 -0.76 -17.50
C SER A 113 -8.44 0.31 -18.16
N ARG A 114 -9.06 1.38 -18.68
CA ARG A 114 -8.38 2.59 -19.18
C ARG A 114 -8.50 3.78 -18.24
N ALA A 115 -9.50 3.73 -17.34
CA ALA A 115 -9.79 4.80 -16.39
C ALA A 115 -10.60 4.27 -15.20
N ALA A 116 -10.74 5.07 -14.16
CA ALA A 116 -11.47 4.72 -12.93
C ALA A 116 -12.95 4.35 -13.13
N ASN A 117 -13.55 4.67 -14.26
CA ASN A 117 -14.94 4.34 -14.62
C ASN A 117 -15.06 3.35 -15.80
N ASP A 118 -13.95 2.83 -16.29
CA ASP A 118 -13.87 1.83 -17.36
C ASP A 118 -13.24 0.56 -16.79
N LEU A 119 -14.05 -0.43 -16.47
CA LEU A 119 -13.61 -1.73 -15.96
C LEU A 119 -14.40 -2.83 -16.61
N ARG A 120 -13.71 -3.83 -17.18
CA ARG A 120 -14.32 -4.99 -17.81
C ARG A 120 -13.49 -6.26 -17.57
N GLU A 121 -14.14 -7.40 -17.44
CA GLU A 121 -13.48 -8.70 -17.45
C GLU A 121 -13.10 -9.05 -18.90
N THR A 122 -11.88 -9.54 -19.10
CA THR A 122 -11.39 -9.94 -20.44
C THR A 122 -11.82 -11.36 -20.79
N ASN A 123 -11.62 -11.73 -22.06
CA ASN A 123 -11.81 -13.11 -22.52
C ASN A 123 -10.53 -13.98 -22.36
N ILE A 124 -9.57 -13.53 -21.57
CA ILE A 124 -8.31 -14.22 -21.34
C ILE A 124 -8.45 -15.06 -20.07
N LYS A 125 -8.50 -16.38 -20.20
CA LYS A 125 -8.49 -17.31 -19.05
C LYS A 125 -7.06 -17.71 -18.72
N THR A 126 -6.71 -17.61 -17.45
CA THR A 126 -5.38 -17.99 -16.95
C THR A 126 -5.20 -19.52 -16.91
N PRO A 127 -3.95 -20.02 -16.87
CA PRO A 127 -3.67 -21.45 -16.62
C PRO A 127 -4.34 -21.96 -15.35
N ASN A 128 -4.68 -23.24 -15.31
CA ASN A 128 -5.19 -23.85 -14.08
C ASN A 128 -4.06 -24.01 -13.07
N ASN A 129 -4.21 -23.47 -11.88
CA ASN A 129 -3.20 -23.55 -10.83
C ASN A 129 -3.28 -24.81 -9.93
N GLY A 130 -4.22 -25.72 -10.22
CA GLY A 130 -4.39 -26.95 -9.46
C GLY A 130 -5.11 -26.80 -8.12
N PHE A 131 -5.69 -25.64 -7.80
CA PHE A 131 -6.37 -25.42 -6.50
C PHE A 131 -7.48 -26.45 -6.20
N GLY A 132 -8.26 -26.83 -7.20
CA GLY A 132 -9.31 -27.85 -7.03
C GLY A 132 -8.76 -29.21 -6.58
N GLU A 133 -7.61 -29.61 -7.12
CA GLU A 133 -6.93 -30.84 -6.71
C GLU A 133 -6.31 -30.71 -5.33
N TYR A 134 -5.71 -29.57 -5.01
CA TYR A 134 -5.20 -29.27 -3.67
C TYR A 134 -6.31 -29.36 -2.62
N ALA A 135 -7.47 -28.78 -2.87
CA ALA A 135 -8.60 -28.84 -1.97
C ALA A 135 -9.02 -30.30 -1.73
N ARG A 136 -9.12 -31.09 -2.79
CA ARG A 136 -9.46 -32.54 -2.70
C ARG A 136 -8.40 -33.35 -1.95
N VAL A 137 -7.12 -33.12 -2.22
CA VAL A 137 -6.01 -33.84 -1.57
C VAL A 137 -5.92 -33.48 -0.08
N SER A 138 -6.13 -32.23 0.29
CA SER A 138 -6.06 -31.79 1.68
C SER A 138 -7.19 -32.34 2.57
N GLU A 139 -8.30 -32.80 1.97
CA GLU A 139 -9.40 -33.47 2.67
C GLU A 139 -9.18 -35.00 2.85
N MET A 140 -8.11 -35.57 2.30
CA MET A 140 -7.83 -37.00 2.46
C MET A 140 -7.40 -37.34 3.90
N PRO A 141 -7.74 -38.56 4.43
CA PRO A 141 -7.42 -38.95 5.81
C PRO A 141 -5.94 -38.83 6.20
N GLU A 142 -5.03 -39.01 5.26
CA GLU A 142 -3.59 -38.91 5.48
C GLU A 142 -3.12 -37.45 5.74
N TYR A 143 -3.97 -36.46 5.42
CA TYR A 143 -3.77 -35.03 5.66
C TYR A 143 -4.70 -34.47 6.73
N GLU A 144 -5.66 -35.27 7.26
CA GLU A 144 -6.70 -34.85 8.21
C GLU A 144 -6.11 -34.32 9.53
N GLU A 145 -4.97 -34.85 9.98
CA GLU A 145 -4.27 -34.38 11.18
C GLU A 145 -3.73 -32.94 11.06
N TYR A 146 -3.67 -32.44 9.82
CA TYR A 146 -3.17 -31.11 9.49
C TYR A 146 -4.29 -30.11 9.18
N ASN A 147 -5.51 -30.45 9.59
CA ASN A 147 -6.79 -29.89 9.20
C ASN A 147 -6.87 -28.35 9.28
N HIS A 148 -6.34 -27.69 8.28
CA HIS A 148 -6.71 -26.33 7.93
C HIS A 148 -7.55 -26.40 6.67
N ALA A 149 -8.80 -25.89 6.74
CA ALA A 149 -9.63 -25.75 5.54
C ALA A 149 -8.80 -25.13 4.41
N PRO A 150 -8.88 -25.65 3.17
CA PRO A 150 -8.11 -25.14 2.04
C PRO A 150 -8.31 -23.61 1.93
N VAL A 151 -7.23 -22.86 2.10
CA VAL A 151 -7.33 -21.39 2.04
C VAL A 151 -7.04 -20.97 0.61
N PHE A 152 -8.11 -20.68 -0.13
CA PHE A 152 -8.05 -20.25 -1.52
C PHE A 152 -7.08 -19.08 -1.75
N SER A 153 -7.03 -18.10 -0.85
CA SER A 153 -6.14 -16.96 -0.94
C SER A 153 -4.65 -17.27 -0.85
N ARG A 154 -4.27 -18.53 -0.63
CA ARG A 154 -2.86 -18.97 -0.58
C ARG A 154 -2.41 -19.66 -1.85
N TYR A 155 -3.31 -20.33 -2.59
CA TYR A 155 -3.10 -20.79 -3.96
C TYR A 155 -3.59 -19.71 -4.91
N ARG A 156 -2.74 -18.77 -5.24
CA ARG A 156 -3.12 -17.55 -5.94
C ARG A 156 -2.29 -17.30 -7.17
N TYR A 157 -2.84 -16.49 -8.06
CA TYR A 157 -2.07 -15.80 -9.08
C TYR A 157 -1.39 -14.61 -8.41
N ASN A 158 -0.08 -14.47 -8.65
CA ASN A 158 0.76 -13.52 -7.92
C ASN A 158 1.03 -12.25 -8.72
N ASP A 159 1.23 -12.38 -10.04
CA ASP A 159 1.56 -11.24 -10.91
C ASP A 159 1.12 -11.46 -12.35
N LEU A 160 1.04 -10.36 -13.10
CA LEU A 160 0.82 -10.31 -14.55
C LEU A 160 1.80 -9.31 -15.14
N LEU A 161 2.49 -9.68 -16.23
CA LEU A 161 3.50 -8.87 -16.87
C LEU A 161 3.35 -8.93 -18.39
N TYR A 162 3.29 -7.78 -19.06
CA TYR A 162 3.50 -7.67 -20.50
C TYR A 162 4.99 -7.57 -20.79
N PHE A 163 5.46 -8.26 -21.81
CA PHE A 163 6.83 -8.20 -22.28
C PHE A 163 6.87 -8.15 -23.82
N GLU A 164 7.94 -7.53 -24.31
CA GLU A 164 8.22 -7.45 -25.75
C GLU A 164 9.70 -7.74 -26.01
N THR A 165 9.97 -8.75 -26.80
CA THR A 165 11.31 -9.18 -27.21
C THR A 165 11.50 -8.95 -28.72
N PRO A 166 12.72 -8.98 -29.26
CA PRO A 166 12.94 -8.97 -30.72
C PRO A 166 12.26 -10.12 -31.48
N SER A 167 11.92 -11.21 -30.81
CA SER A 167 11.29 -12.41 -31.43
C SER A 167 9.76 -12.47 -31.24
N GLY A 168 9.15 -11.54 -30.50
CA GLY A 168 7.71 -11.50 -30.25
C GLY A 168 7.35 -10.89 -28.91
N ARG A 169 6.07 -10.77 -28.65
CA ARG A 169 5.52 -10.18 -27.43
C ARG A 169 4.49 -11.08 -26.77
N GLY A 170 4.24 -10.89 -25.50
CA GLY A 170 3.28 -11.71 -24.78
C GLY A 170 2.92 -11.20 -23.40
N LEU A 171 2.02 -11.93 -22.76
CA LEU A 171 1.72 -11.81 -21.33
C LEU A 171 2.39 -12.97 -20.59
N ALA A 172 3.00 -12.68 -19.44
CA ALA A 172 3.44 -13.69 -18.50
C ALA A 172 2.56 -13.59 -17.24
N VAL A 173 2.13 -14.73 -16.71
CA VAL A 173 1.42 -14.83 -15.44
C VAL A 173 2.16 -15.74 -14.48
N SER A 174 2.40 -15.26 -13.26
CA SER A 174 2.98 -16.07 -12.18
C SER A 174 1.92 -16.53 -11.20
N TYR A 175 2.03 -17.77 -10.73
CA TYR A 175 1.06 -18.36 -9.82
C TYR A 175 1.69 -19.49 -8.98
N THR A 176 1.04 -19.82 -7.87
CA THR A 176 1.33 -21.04 -7.14
C THR A 176 0.65 -22.21 -7.84
N GLU A 177 1.41 -23.17 -8.34
CA GLU A 177 0.95 -24.41 -8.98
C GLU A 177 0.89 -25.55 -7.97
N PHE A 178 -0.15 -26.37 -8.02
CA PHE A 178 -0.26 -27.63 -7.32
C PHE A 178 -0.21 -28.80 -8.30
N ASP A 179 0.70 -29.73 -8.06
CA ASP A 179 0.78 -31.02 -8.78
C ASP A 179 0.04 -32.07 -7.94
N GLY A 180 -1.16 -32.45 -8.37
CA GLY A 180 -2.00 -33.40 -7.66
C GLY A 180 -1.48 -34.83 -7.68
N ALA A 181 -0.67 -35.20 -8.70
CA ALA A 181 -0.08 -36.54 -8.80
C ALA A 181 1.08 -36.72 -7.81
N ALA A 182 1.91 -35.68 -7.66
CA ALA A 182 3.04 -35.66 -6.74
C ALA A 182 2.67 -35.13 -5.34
N ALA A 183 1.47 -34.58 -5.15
CA ALA A 183 1.00 -33.90 -3.93
C ALA A 183 2.02 -32.85 -3.45
N CYS A 184 2.44 -31.98 -4.36
CA CYS A 184 3.42 -30.93 -4.10
C CYS A 184 3.02 -29.60 -4.75
N TYR A 185 3.65 -28.50 -4.32
CA TYR A 185 3.40 -27.16 -4.84
C TYR A 185 4.69 -26.42 -5.16
N ARG A 186 4.58 -25.41 -6.03
CA ARG A 186 5.71 -24.58 -6.47
C ARG A 186 5.25 -23.28 -7.10
N ASN A 187 6.14 -22.35 -7.34
CA ASN A 187 5.88 -21.23 -8.23
C ASN A 187 5.98 -21.68 -9.69
N ALA A 188 5.05 -21.23 -10.51
CA ALA A 188 5.07 -21.42 -11.95
C ALA A 188 4.87 -20.06 -12.65
N ILE A 189 5.46 -19.93 -13.84
CA ILE A 189 5.24 -18.83 -14.77
C ILE A 189 4.83 -19.43 -16.10
N ALA A 190 3.72 -18.93 -16.65
CA ALA A 190 3.29 -19.27 -17.98
C ALA A 190 3.21 -18.01 -18.85
N SER A 191 3.43 -18.16 -20.15
CA SER A 191 3.31 -17.08 -21.14
C SER A 191 2.24 -17.36 -22.17
N LEU A 192 1.57 -16.29 -22.58
CA LEU A 192 0.62 -16.25 -23.68
C LEU A 192 1.22 -15.37 -24.78
N PRO A 193 1.57 -15.91 -25.96
CA PRO A 193 2.03 -15.10 -27.07
C PRO A 193 0.89 -14.18 -27.58
N ILE A 194 1.26 -12.98 -28.04
CA ILE A 194 0.35 -12.01 -28.63
C ILE A 194 0.82 -11.71 -30.03
N GLU A 195 -0.04 -11.99 -31.02
CA GLU A 195 0.24 -11.71 -32.44
C GLU A 195 0.44 -10.20 -32.66
N GLU A 196 1.28 -9.83 -33.64
CA GLU A 196 1.63 -8.43 -33.90
C GLU A 196 0.42 -7.57 -34.32
N GLU A 197 -0.59 -8.16 -34.93
CA GLU A 197 -1.80 -7.50 -35.35
C GLU A 197 -2.74 -7.10 -34.21
N VAL A 198 -2.61 -7.69 -33.03
CA VAL A 198 -3.45 -7.40 -31.86
C VAL A 198 -3.05 -6.05 -31.28
N SER A 199 -3.79 -5.01 -31.57
CA SER A 199 -3.54 -3.65 -31.06
C SER A 199 -4.38 -3.29 -29.83
N ASP A 200 -5.46 -4.02 -29.58
CA ASP A 200 -6.38 -3.84 -28.46
C ASP A 200 -6.56 -5.18 -27.72
N ILE A 201 -6.50 -5.15 -26.40
CA ILE A 201 -6.66 -6.35 -25.57
C ILE A 201 -8.03 -7.02 -25.73
N ASP A 202 -9.05 -6.28 -26.12
CA ASP A 202 -10.39 -6.81 -26.35
C ASP A 202 -10.45 -7.75 -27.59
N GLN A 203 -9.43 -7.73 -28.44
CA GLN A 203 -9.25 -8.64 -29.56
C GLN A 203 -8.65 -10.00 -29.13
N LEU A 204 -8.09 -10.06 -27.91
CA LEU A 204 -7.41 -11.26 -27.40
C LEU A 204 -8.38 -12.11 -26.58
N ALA A 205 -8.47 -13.38 -26.97
CA ALA A 205 -9.14 -14.42 -26.20
C ALA A 205 -8.17 -15.58 -26.01
N ALA A 206 -8.12 -16.17 -24.83
CA ALA A 206 -7.26 -17.31 -24.56
C ALA A 206 -7.91 -18.27 -23.57
N GLU A 207 -7.72 -19.55 -23.81
CA GLU A 207 -8.09 -20.63 -22.90
C GLU A 207 -6.85 -21.10 -22.11
N PRO A 208 -7.00 -21.83 -20.99
CA PRO A 208 -5.88 -22.25 -20.15
C PRO A 208 -4.78 -23.04 -20.89
N GLN A 209 -5.11 -23.78 -21.94
CA GLN A 209 -4.17 -24.55 -22.74
C GLN A 209 -3.37 -23.73 -23.76
N ASP A 210 -3.72 -22.46 -23.97
CA ASP A 210 -3.03 -21.57 -24.90
C ASP A 210 -1.79 -20.92 -24.26
N TRP A 211 -1.57 -21.18 -22.97
CA TRP A 211 -0.41 -20.71 -22.24
C TRP A 211 0.69 -21.77 -22.21
N ASP A 212 1.90 -21.37 -22.55
CA ASP A 212 3.10 -22.18 -22.45
C ASP A 212 3.81 -21.97 -21.10
N ILE A 213 4.27 -23.04 -20.47
CA ILE A 213 5.03 -22.94 -19.23
C ILE A 213 6.45 -22.46 -19.53
N LEU A 214 6.79 -21.28 -19.00
CA LEU A 214 8.14 -20.72 -19.09
C LEU A 214 9.07 -21.21 -17.98
N TYR A 215 8.54 -21.36 -16.76
CA TYR A 215 9.35 -21.67 -15.59
C TYR A 215 8.54 -22.39 -14.52
N ARG A 216 9.19 -23.28 -13.82
CA ARG A 216 8.73 -23.90 -12.57
C ARG A 216 9.87 -23.92 -11.58
N SER A 217 9.63 -23.46 -10.35
CA SER A 217 10.63 -23.53 -9.30
C SER A 217 10.85 -24.98 -8.85
N GLU A 218 12.11 -25.35 -8.66
CA GLU A 218 12.50 -26.70 -8.30
C GLU A 218 13.23 -26.76 -6.93
N PRO A 219 13.14 -27.88 -6.23
CA PRO A 219 12.23 -29.01 -6.45
C PRO A 219 10.79 -28.68 -6.06
N CYS A 220 9.78 -29.39 -6.60
CA CYS A 220 8.41 -29.25 -6.15
C CYS A 220 8.30 -29.55 -4.64
N LEU A 221 7.74 -28.64 -3.85
CA LEU A 221 7.69 -28.75 -2.39
C LEU A 221 6.56 -29.66 -1.94
N PRO A 222 6.81 -30.73 -1.17
CA PRO A 222 5.79 -31.66 -0.74
C PRO A 222 4.80 -31.00 0.21
N LEU A 223 3.51 -31.33 0.04
CA LEU A 223 2.44 -30.86 0.93
C LEU A 223 2.58 -31.43 2.35
N LYS A 224 2.99 -32.70 2.46
CA LYS A 224 3.13 -33.43 3.73
C LYS A 224 4.54 -33.36 4.27
N ARG A 225 4.67 -33.05 5.56
CA ARG A 225 5.91 -33.14 6.33
C ARG A 225 5.65 -33.79 7.68
N GLU A 226 6.72 -34.30 8.28
CA GLU A 226 6.71 -35.16 9.46
C GLU A 226 5.85 -34.68 10.64
N ARG A 227 5.48 -33.37 10.71
CA ARG A 227 4.74 -32.80 11.84
C ARG A 227 3.70 -31.73 11.50
N ARG A 228 3.70 -31.15 10.30
CA ARG A 228 2.74 -30.10 9.88
C ARG A 228 2.57 -30.07 8.38
N ALA A 229 1.35 -29.88 7.89
CA ALA A 229 1.16 -29.38 6.55
C ALA A 229 1.68 -27.94 6.47
N ILE A 230 2.42 -27.60 5.44
CA ILE A 230 2.84 -26.24 5.17
C ILE A 230 1.97 -25.74 4.02
N GLU A 231 1.17 -24.77 4.32
CA GLU A 231 0.40 -24.08 3.32
C GLU A 231 1.31 -23.25 2.39
N PRO A 232 1.00 -23.13 1.10
CA PRO A 232 1.78 -22.38 0.13
C PRO A 232 1.63 -20.87 0.35
N HIS A 233 2.02 -20.40 1.51
CA HIS A 233 2.05 -19.01 1.91
C HIS A 233 3.45 -18.46 1.70
N MET A 234 3.59 -17.17 1.39
CA MET A 234 4.87 -16.52 1.13
C MET A 234 5.53 -16.98 -0.18
N ALA A 235 4.72 -17.03 -1.22
CA ALA A 235 5.15 -17.47 -2.55
C ALA A 235 6.12 -16.49 -3.25
N GLY A 236 6.05 -15.19 -2.94
CA GLY A 236 6.66 -14.18 -3.80
C GLY A 236 5.91 -14.06 -5.13
N GLY A 237 6.58 -14.34 -6.24
CA GLY A 237 6.00 -14.46 -7.58
C GLY A 237 5.93 -13.14 -8.36
N ARG A 238 6.54 -12.06 -7.89
CA ARG A 238 6.63 -10.79 -8.64
C ARG A 238 7.61 -10.90 -9.79
N MET A 239 7.30 -10.20 -10.89
CA MET A 239 8.08 -10.25 -12.13
C MET A 239 8.43 -8.85 -12.61
N VAL A 240 9.57 -8.73 -13.30
CA VAL A 240 9.93 -7.56 -14.09
C VAL A 240 10.69 -8.00 -15.34
N PHE A 241 10.41 -7.35 -16.46
CA PHE A 241 11.09 -7.59 -17.73
C PHE A 241 12.23 -6.61 -17.93
N SER A 242 13.37 -7.14 -18.34
CA SER A 242 14.55 -6.38 -18.76
C SER A 242 14.86 -6.71 -20.21
N PRO A 243 14.63 -5.80 -21.14
CA PRO A 243 14.98 -6.01 -22.54
C PRO A 243 16.46 -6.40 -22.73
N PRO A 244 16.84 -7.21 -23.73
CA PRO A 244 15.92 -7.68 -24.79
C PRO A 244 15.17 -8.99 -24.47
N PHE A 245 15.65 -9.85 -23.53
CA PHE A 245 15.09 -11.20 -23.34
C PHE A 245 14.96 -11.63 -21.89
N THR A 246 15.37 -10.81 -20.92
CA THR A 246 15.45 -11.27 -19.53
C THR A 246 14.17 -10.97 -18.75
N LEU A 247 13.54 -12.00 -18.21
CA LEU A 247 12.49 -11.89 -17.21
C LEU A 247 13.09 -12.22 -15.84
N TYR A 248 12.97 -11.32 -14.87
CA TYR A 248 13.31 -11.61 -13.49
C TYR A 248 12.04 -11.95 -12.70
N THR A 249 12.14 -12.98 -11.85
CA THR A 249 11.10 -13.33 -10.89
C THR A 249 11.67 -13.52 -9.49
N ALA A 250 10.84 -13.30 -8.50
CA ALA A 250 11.20 -13.40 -7.10
C ALA A 250 10.40 -14.52 -6.43
N ASN A 251 11.06 -15.61 -6.03
CA ASN A 251 10.45 -16.72 -5.33
C ASN A 251 10.59 -16.54 -3.81
N GLY A 252 9.49 -16.65 -3.07
CA GLY A 252 9.51 -16.68 -1.62
C GLY A 252 9.97 -18.03 -1.04
N ASP A 253 10.13 -18.10 0.27
CA ASP A 253 10.59 -19.31 0.97
C ASP A 253 9.47 -20.30 1.34
N TYR A 254 8.19 -19.97 1.11
CA TYR A 254 7.03 -20.76 1.47
C TYR A 254 7.03 -21.24 2.94
N HIS A 255 7.59 -20.48 3.86
CA HIS A 255 7.84 -20.87 5.26
C HIS A 255 8.79 -22.05 5.44
N TRP A 256 9.61 -22.37 4.43
CA TRP A 256 10.68 -23.33 4.56
C TRP A 256 11.93 -22.62 5.08
N ASP A 257 11.84 -22.20 6.33
CA ASP A 257 12.75 -21.27 6.98
C ASP A 257 13.63 -21.93 8.06
N GLY A 258 13.58 -23.26 8.18
CA GLY A 258 14.29 -24.01 9.20
C GLY A 258 13.65 -23.99 10.60
N VAL A 259 12.55 -23.22 10.78
CA VAL A 259 11.79 -23.13 12.03
C VAL A 259 10.38 -23.71 11.84
N ARG A 260 9.65 -23.21 10.87
CA ARG A 260 8.32 -23.69 10.48
C ARG A 260 8.42 -24.88 9.53
N GLY A 261 9.28 -24.75 8.52
CA GLY A 261 9.71 -25.84 7.65
C GLY A 261 11.00 -26.50 8.13
N PRO A 262 11.31 -27.74 7.69
CA PRO A 262 12.44 -28.51 8.22
C PRO A 262 13.81 -27.97 7.81
N GLU A 263 13.89 -27.15 6.78
CA GLU A 263 15.14 -26.62 6.26
C GLU A 263 14.99 -25.18 5.77
N ALA A 264 16.09 -24.43 5.78
CA ALA A 264 16.17 -23.07 5.30
C ALA A 264 16.46 -23.06 3.78
N VAL A 265 15.41 -23.18 2.95
CA VAL A 265 15.54 -23.28 1.48
C VAL A 265 16.20 -22.05 0.87
N ALA A 266 16.04 -20.88 1.48
CA ALA A 266 16.66 -19.64 1.01
C ALA A 266 18.20 -19.72 0.99
N GLN A 267 18.80 -20.61 1.79
CA GLN A 267 20.24 -20.86 1.89
C GLN A 267 20.71 -22.08 1.07
N ARG A 268 19.80 -22.78 0.40
CA ARG A 268 20.11 -23.95 -0.43
C ARG A 268 20.42 -23.52 -1.86
N SER A 269 21.54 -23.97 -2.40
CA SER A 269 21.95 -23.67 -3.80
C SER A 269 21.26 -24.54 -4.85
N ASP A 270 20.67 -25.66 -4.42
CA ASP A 270 19.95 -26.63 -5.24
C ASP A 270 18.42 -26.45 -5.21
N MET A 271 17.96 -25.31 -4.71
CA MET A 271 16.54 -24.96 -4.61
C MET A 271 16.28 -23.53 -5.08
N ASP A 272 15.13 -23.30 -5.71
CA ASP A 272 14.77 -22.01 -6.30
C ASP A 272 13.92 -21.13 -5.35
N TYR A 273 13.87 -21.43 -4.06
CA TYR A 273 13.05 -20.75 -3.07
C TYR A 273 13.87 -19.78 -2.22
N GLY A 274 13.27 -18.61 -1.91
CA GLY A 274 13.99 -17.50 -1.29
C GLY A 274 15.08 -16.95 -2.21
N LYS A 275 14.78 -16.83 -3.49
CA LYS A 275 15.70 -16.46 -4.58
C LYS A 275 15.10 -15.37 -5.48
N VAL A 276 15.97 -14.60 -6.10
CA VAL A 276 15.64 -13.92 -7.35
C VAL A 276 16.20 -14.76 -8.50
N VAL A 277 15.36 -15.04 -9.49
CA VAL A 277 15.66 -15.89 -10.63
C VAL A 277 15.65 -15.06 -11.90
N SER A 278 16.63 -15.25 -12.76
CA SER A 278 16.70 -14.73 -14.12
C SER A 278 16.27 -15.83 -15.09
N ILE A 279 15.35 -15.51 -15.99
CA ILE A 279 14.85 -16.41 -17.04
C ILE A 279 15.12 -15.74 -18.38
N ASP A 280 15.82 -16.43 -19.26
CA ASP A 280 16.05 -16.00 -20.63
C ASP A 280 14.87 -16.45 -21.50
N LEU A 281 14.12 -15.51 -22.06
CA LEU A 281 12.92 -15.79 -22.86
C LEU A 281 13.22 -16.32 -24.26
N GLU A 282 14.49 -16.23 -24.72
CA GLU A 282 14.91 -16.79 -26.02
C GLU A 282 15.32 -18.26 -25.89
N THR A 283 16.07 -18.59 -24.84
CA THR A 283 16.60 -19.96 -24.63
C THR A 283 15.77 -20.80 -23.69
N GLY A 284 14.98 -20.17 -22.81
CA GLY A 284 14.25 -20.81 -21.72
C GLY A 284 15.13 -21.12 -20.50
N ASP A 285 16.41 -20.74 -20.51
CA ASP A 285 17.32 -21.01 -19.40
C ASP A 285 16.98 -20.16 -18.18
N ALA A 286 16.95 -20.79 -17.01
CA ALA A 286 16.71 -20.11 -15.73
C ALA A 286 17.88 -20.31 -14.76
N ARG A 287 18.24 -19.27 -14.00
CA ARG A 287 19.26 -19.35 -12.97
C ARG A 287 18.95 -18.46 -11.76
N ASN A 288 19.34 -18.90 -10.59
CA ASN A 288 19.30 -18.10 -9.38
C ASN A 288 20.38 -17.01 -9.43
N ILE A 289 20.00 -15.73 -9.29
CA ILE A 289 20.94 -14.60 -9.28
C ILE A 289 21.20 -14.06 -7.87
N SER A 290 20.32 -14.31 -6.92
CA SER A 290 20.55 -14.01 -5.51
C SER A 290 19.86 -15.01 -4.60
N SER A 291 20.26 -15.06 -3.33
CA SER A 291 19.75 -15.98 -2.33
C SER A 291 19.50 -15.28 -0.98
N GLY A 292 18.97 -16.01 -0.01
CA GLY A 292 18.78 -15.48 1.34
C GLY A 292 17.61 -14.49 1.44
N HIS A 293 16.55 -14.71 0.65
CA HIS A 293 15.33 -13.93 0.69
C HIS A 293 14.20 -14.67 1.40
N ARG A 294 13.30 -13.91 2.05
CA ARG A 294 12.15 -14.48 2.75
C ARG A 294 10.88 -14.46 1.90
N ASN A 295 10.40 -13.29 1.57
CA ASN A 295 9.12 -13.12 0.88
C ASN A 295 9.10 -11.80 0.10
N ILE A 296 9.75 -11.81 -1.04
CA ILE A 296 9.81 -10.67 -1.93
C ILE A 296 8.40 -10.38 -2.47
N GLN A 297 7.92 -9.16 -2.31
CA GLN A 297 6.58 -8.73 -2.71
C GLN A 297 6.58 -7.62 -3.76
N GLY A 298 7.74 -7.08 -4.09
CA GLY A 298 7.92 -6.11 -5.17
C GLY A 298 9.30 -6.26 -5.80
N ILE A 299 9.36 -6.04 -7.11
CA ILE A 299 10.57 -6.08 -7.91
C ILE A 299 10.46 -5.03 -9.02
N THR A 300 11.54 -4.30 -9.28
CA THR A 300 11.61 -3.31 -10.36
C THR A 300 13.05 -3.06 -10.79
N LEU A 301 13.22 -2.44 -11.96
CA LEU A 301 14.50 -1.94 -12.45
C LEU A 301 14.55 -0.43 -12.31
N ASP A 302 15.67 0.13 -11.87
CA ASP A 302 15.92 1.56 -11.96
C ASP A 302 16.34 1.97 -13.38
N ARG A 303 16.66 3.26 -13.58
CA ARG A 303 17.06 3.80 -14.90
C ARG A 303 18.35 3.21 -15.44
N GLU A 304 19.24 2.86 -14.56
CA GLU A 304 20.52 2.24 -14.86
C GLU A 304 20.42 0.72 -15.11
N GLY A 305 19.20 0.16 -15.02
CA GLY A 305 18.95 -1.29 -15.15
C GLY A 305 19.33 -2.08 -13.90
N GLN A 306 19.56 -1.41 -12.78
CA GLN A 306 19.80 -2.06 -11.49
C GLN A 306 18.50 -2.63 -10.93
N LEU A 307 18.54 -3.89 -10.52
CA LEU A 307 17.38 -4.59 -9.97
C LEU A 307 17.22 -4.28 -8.48
N TRP A 308 15.98 -3.95 -8.10
CA TRP A 308 15.56 -3.66 -6.73
C TRP A 308 14.41 -4.56 -6.30
N THR A 309 14.41 -4.98 -5.05
CA THR A 309 13.33 -5.77 -4.45
C THR A 309 12.90 -5.21 -3.11
N VAL A 310 11.63 -5.45 -2.75
CA VAL A 310 11.15 -5.26 -1.37
C VAL A 310 10.57 -6.55 -0.84
N GLU A 311 10.86 -6.84 0.42
CA GLU A 311 10.43 -8.07 1.05
C GLU A 311 9.99 -7.90 2.51
N HIS A 312 9.18 -8.86 2.97
CA HIS A 312 8.72 -8.89 4.36
C HIS A 312 9.76 -9.53 5.28
N GLY A 313 10.10 -8.84 6.34
CA GLY A 313 10.71 -9.46 7.53
C GLY A 313 9.73 -10.39 8.28
N PRO A 314 10.18 -11.10 9.33
CA PRO A 314 9.27 -11.92 10.16
C PRO A 314 8.31 -11.04 10.97
N ARG A 315 8.75 -10.43 12.05
CA ARG A 315 8.08 -9.33 12.73
C ARG A 315 9.04 -8.16 12.75
N ASN A 316 8.67 -7.07 12.08
CA ASN A 316 9.56 -5.95 11.74
C ASN A 316 10.63 -6.33 10.70
N GLY A 317 11.41 -5.35 10.28
CA GLY A 317 12.54 -5.56 9.37
C GLY A 317 12.10 -5.92 7.95
N ASP A 318 11.05 -5.27 7.41
CA ASP A 318 10.82 -5.28 5.97
C ASP A 318 11.98 -4.56 5.28
N GLU A 319 12.39 -5.02 4.11
CA GLU A 319 13.65 -4.61 3.50
C GLU A 319 13.46 -4.08 2.08
N LEU A 320 14.24 -3.07 1.72
CA LEU A 320 14.52 -2.66 0.35
C LEU A 320 15.93 -3.11 -0.01
N ASN A 321 16.04 -4.01 -0.96
CA ASN A 321 17.29 -4.63 -1.36
C ASN A 321 17.69 -4.24 -2.78
N ARG A 322 18.95 -3.84 -2.96
CA ARG A 322 19.61 -3.71 -4.24
C ARG A 322 20.18 -5.05 -4.63
N ILE A 323 19.67 -5.69 -5.67
CA ILE A 323 20.07 -7.03 -6.06
C ILE A 323 21.39 -7.01 -6.84
N VAL A 324 22.35 -7.80 -6.36
CA VAL A 324 23.65 -8.00 -6.99
C VAL A 324 23.79 -9.50 -7.27
N ASP A 325 24.16 -9.84 -8.50
CA ASP A 325 24.32 -11.23 -8.93
C ASP A 325 25.35 -11.98 -8.05
N GLY A 326 24.95 -13.14 -7.56
CA GLY A 326 25.73 -13.99 -6.67
C GLY A 326 25.66 -13.66 -5.18
N ASN A 327 24.98 -12.55 -4.79
CA ASN A 327 24.90 -12.17 -3.39
C ASN A 327 23.85 -12.97 -2.61
N ASP A 328 24.14 -13.19 -1.31
CA ASP A 328 23.23 -13.74 -0.31
C ASP A 328 22.79 -12.63 0.66
N TYR A 329 21.46 -12.49 0.86
CA TYR A 329 20.80 -11.47 1.68
C TYR A 329 20.46 -11.94 3.10
N GLY A 330 20.92 -13.13 3.46
CA GLY A 330 21.07 -13.61 4.83
C GLY A 330 19.88 -14.34 5.43
N TRP A 331 18.65 -14.22 4.91
CA TRP A 331 17.52 -14.94 5.47
C TRP A 331 17.72 -16.48 5.44
N PRO A 332 17.43 -17.23 6.54
CA PRO A 332 16.95 -16.81 7.86
C PRO A 332 18.04 -16.58 8.91
N LYS A 333 19.31 -16.55 8.52
CA LYS A 333 20.47 -16.46 9.42
C LYS A 333 20.76 -15.04 9.90
N GLU A 334 20.47 -14.04 9.07
CA GLU A 334 20.46 -12.62 9.45
C GLU A 334 19.12 -12.01 9.07
N THR A 335 18.57 -11.18 9.97
CA THR A 335 17.33 -10.44 9.78
C THR A 335 17.25 -9.31 10.79
N LEU A 336 16.69 -8.18 10.37
CA LEU A 336 16.39 -7.04 11.24
C LEU A 336 15.05 -7.21 11.99
N GLY A 337 14.35 -8.32 11.76
CA GLY A 337 13.10 -8.68 12.43
C GLY A 337 13.28 -9.68 13.58
N THR A 338 12.18 -9.94 14.27
CA THR A 338 12.09 -10.89 15.38
C THR A 338 11.01 -11.94 15.13
N SER A 339 10.94 -12.96 15.97
CA SER A 339 9.76 -13.81 16.06
C SER A 339 8.53 -13.00 16.47
N TYR A 340 7.31 -13.49 16.20
CA TYR A 340 6.07 -12.76 16.50
C TYR A 340 5.83 -12.53 18.00
N ASP A 341 6.44 -13.34 18.85
CA ASP A 341 6.45 -13.17 20.32
C ASP A 341 7.48 -12.14 20.81
N GLY A 342 8.30 -11.58 19.91
CA GLY A 342 9.32 -10.59 20.21
C GLY A 342 10.68 -11.18 20.59
N THR A 343 10.83 -12.50 20.60
CA THR A 343 12.14 -13.13 20.78
C THR A 343 12.98 -13.04 19.51
N PRO A 344 14.30 -13.18 19.58
CA PRO A 344 15.15 -13.30 18.41
C PRO A 344 14.68 -14.42 17.47
N TRP A 345 14.86 -14.25 16.16
CA TRP A 345 14.55 -15.31 15.21
C TRP A 345 15.43 -16.54 15.50
N PRO A 346 14.86 -17.77 15.63
CA PRO A 346 15.60 -18.93 16.13
C PRO A 346 16.81 -19.35 15.28
N MET A 347 16.81 -19.03 13.98
CA MET A 347 17.91 -19.33 13.06
C MET A 347 18.93 -18.18 12.97
N ALA A 348 18.66 -17.02 13.60
CA ALA A 348 19.53 -15.86 13.50
C ALA A 348 20.85 -16.08 14.23
N ILE A 349 21.94 -15.82 13.52
CA ILE A 349 23.32 -15.87 14.05
C ILE A 349 23.74 -14.50 14.61
N SER A 350 23.05 -13.42 14.21
CA SER A 350 23.20 -12.07 14.78
C SER A 350 21.83 -11.39 14.91
N TYR A 351 21.69 -10.47 15.87
CA TYR A 351 20.41 -9.81 16.15
C TYR A 351 20.48 -8.32 15.83
N GLY A 352 19.61 -7.89 14.91
CA GLY A 352 19.54 -6.49 14.51
C GLY A 352 20.75 -6.01 13.69
N HIS A 353 21.55 -6.93 13.19
CA HIS A 353 22.73 -6.68 12.38
C HIS A 353 22.70 -7.50 11.09
N HIS A 354 23.32 -6.95 10.06
CA HIS A 354 23.65 -7.62 8.81
C HIS A 354 25.17 -7.51 8.60
N ASP A 355 25.93 -8.35 9.29
CA ASP A 355 27.39 -8.23 9.34
C ASP A 355 28.11 -9.21 8.41
N THR A 356 27.46 -10.35 8.11
CA THR A 356 28.05 -11.44 7.31
C THR A 356 27.51 -11.46 5.89
N TYR A 357 26.22 -11.16 5.74
CA TYR A 357 25.49 -11.20 4.47
C TYR A 357 25.25 -9.77 3.93
N THR A 358 24.74 -9.70 2.70
CA THR A 358 24.44 -8.40 2.08
C THR A 358 23.34 -7.67 2.84
N ALA A 359 23.67 -6.53 3.39
CA ALA A 359 22.73 -5.71 4.14
C ALA A 359 21.72 -5.03 3.21
N PRO A 360 20.46 -4.81 3.66
CA PRO A 360 19.47 -4.05 2.91
C PRO A 360 19.90 -2.58 2.73
N THR A 361 19.47 -1.98 1.63
CA THR A 361 19.66 -0.54 1.40
C THR A 361 18.83 0.30 2.34
N PHE A 362 17.65 -0.20 2.72
CA PHE A 362 16.77 0.40 3.72
C PHE A 362 15.92 -0.68 4.38
N ALA A 363 15.60 -0.48 5.67
CA ALA A 363 14.70 -1.37 6.40
C ALA A 363 13.64 -0.59 7.19
N TRP A 364 12.41 -1.10 7.20
CA TRP A 364 11.31 -0.54 7.99
C TRP A 364 11.25 -1.18 9.38
N LEU A 365 11.41 -0.35 10.41
CA LEU A 365 11.28 -0.71 11.81
C LEU A 365 10.39 0.32 12.53
N PRO A 366 9.08 0.03 12.73
CA PRO A 366 8.37 -1.24 12.52
C PRO A 366 8.06 -1.56 11.06
N SER A 367 7.68 -2.83 10.80
CA SER A 367 7.22 -3.29 9.47
C SER A 367 5.99 -2.54 8.98
N VAL A 368 6.02 -2.22 7.71
CA VAL A 368 4.90 -1.61 6.96
C VAL A 368 4.14 -2.63 6.13
N ALA A 369 4.66 -3.86 6.03
CA ALA A 369 4.25 -4.93 5.15
C ALA A 369 4.32 -4.47 3.68
N THR A 370 5.54 -4.31 3.18
CA THR A 370 5.83 -3.88 1.81
C THR A 370 5.14 -4.77 0.77
N SER A 371 4.73 -4.21 -0.36
CA SER A 371 4.04 -4.94 -1.41
C SER A 371 4.59 -4.57 -2.79
N GLY A 372 3.74 -4.47 -3.84
CA GLY A 372 4.20 -4.12 -5.18
C GLY A 372 5.04 -2.85 -5.22
N MET A 373 5.97 -2.82 -6.16
CA MET A 373 6.92 -1.74 -6.35
C MET A 373 7.01 -1.36 -7.84
N THR A 374 7.18 -0.07 -8.11
CA THR A 374 7.48 0.45 -9.45
C THR A 374 8.45 1.62 -9.36
N ARG A 375 9.15 1.89 -10.46
CA ARG A 375 9.91 3.14 -10.65
C ARG A 375 8.99 4.18 -11.27
N VAL A 376 9.14 5.44 -10.88
CA VAL A 376 8.43 6.57 -11.48
C VAL A 376 9.19 7.07 -12.70
N GLU A 377 8.46 7.29 -13.80
CA GLU A 377 8.98 7.86 -15.03
C GLU A 377 7.94 8.76 -15.71
N GLY A 378 8.24 10.06 -15.81
CA GLY A 378 7.37 11.02 -16.49
C GLY A 378 6.01 11.30 -15.81
N PHE A 379 5.84 10.95 -14.54
CA PHE A 379 4.66 11.32 -13.75
C PHE A 379 4.72 12.80 -13.33
N ASP A 380 5.85 13.21 -12.80
CA ASP A 380 6.21 14.59 -12.44
C ASP A 380 7.72 14.69 -12.26
N ASP A 381 8.31 15.81 -12.65
CA ASP A 381 9.78 16.03 -12.61
C ASP A 381 10.35 15.87 -11.19
N THR A 382 9.57 16.22 -10.15
CA THR A 382 10.02 16.11 -8.75
C THR A 382 10.04 14.66 -8.23
N TRP A 383 9.36 13.73 -8.92
CA TRP A 383 9.30 12.32 -8.57
C TRP A 383 10.09 11.41 -9.50
N ASP A 384 10.57 11.95 -10.60
CA ASP A 384 11.16 11.21 -11.69
C ASP A 384 12.41 10.42 -11.26
N GLY A 385 12.39 9.10 -11.49
CA GLY A 385 13.39 8.14 -11.06
C GLY A 385 13.28 7.65 -9.62
N ASP A 386 12.29 8.12 -8.84
CA ASP A 386 12.03 7.61 -7.49
C ASP A 386 11.35 6.22 -7.55
N LEU A 387 11.49 5.44 -6.49
CA LEU A 387 10.78 4.18 -6.32
C LEU A 387 9.48 4.41 -5.53
N LEU A 388 8.39 3.80 -5.98
CA LEU A 388 7.13 3.73 -5.25
C LEU A 388 6.88 2.33 -4.75
N ILE A 389 6.51 2.21 -3.48
CA ILE A 389 6.32 0.94 -2.78
C ILE A 389 5.00 0.98 -2.02
N GLY A 390 4.14 0.00 -2.26
CA GLY A 390 2.90 -0.15 -1.51
C GLY A 390 3.14 -0.72 -0.10
N GLY A 391 2.36 -0.28 0.87
CA GLY A 391 2.33 -0.84 2.22
C GLY A 391 0.95 -1.41 2.55
N LEU A 392 0.92 -2.67 3.00
CA LEU A 392 -0.33 -3.33 3.40
C LEU A 392 -0.75 -2.92 4.81
N ASN A 393 0.18 -3.01 5.77
CA ASN A 393 -0.13 -2.73 7.17
C ASN A 393 -0.19 -1.24 7.46
N SER A 394 0.69 -0.48 6.85
CA SER A 394 0.73 0.98 6.96
C SER A 394 -0.38 1.67 6.18
N GLN A 395 -1.00 0.99 5.19
CA GLN A 395 -2.01 1.55 4.28
C GLN A 395 -1.50 2.80 3.54
N SER A 396 -0.20 2.81 3.24
CA SER A 396 0.51 3.95 2.66
C SER A 396 1.21 3.57 1.37
N LEU A 397 1.40 4.56 0.51
CA LEU A 397 2.35 4.53 -0.59
C LEU A 397 3.65 5.17 -0.09
N PHE A 398 4.79 4.51 -0.28
CA PHE A 398 6.10 5.05 0.08
C PHE A 398 6.81 5.50 -1.18
N ARG A 399 7.21 6.77 -1.24
CA ARG A 399 8.12 7.29 -2.24
C ARG A 399 9.53 7.31 -1.69
N ILE A 400 10.45 6.69 -2.41
CA ILE A 400 11.85 6.56 -1.99
C ILE A 400 12.76 7.10 -3.07
N ARG A 401 13.58 8.07 -2.72
CA ARG A 401 14.65 8.55 -3.59
C ARG A 401 15.94 7.81 -3.35
N ILE A 402 16.43 7.17 -4.40
CA ILE A 402 17.72 6.50 -4.39
C ILE A 402 18.76 7.40 -5.10
N ARG A 403 19.90 7.61 -4.47
CA ARG A 403 21.09 8.24 -5.07
C ARG A 403 22.34 7.57 -4.50
N ASP A 404 23.30 7.24 -5.34
CA ASP A 404 24.54 6.56 -4.94
C ASP A 404 24.26 5.24 -4.20
N ASN A 405 23.28 4.47 -4.65
CA ASN A 405 22.81 3.22 -4.04
C ASN A 405 22.33 3.36 -2.58
N ARG A 406 21.89 4.54 -2.18
CA ARG A 406 21.38 4.82 -0.82
C ARG A 406 20.03 5.51 -0.88
N ALA A 407 19.16 5.13 0.03
CA ALA A 407 17.92 5.87 0.26
C ALA A 407 18.24 7.23 0.88
N LYS A 408 17.95 8.32 0.17
CA LYS A 408 18.17 9.71 0.63
C LYS A 408 17.01 10.19 1.49
N PHE A 409 15.79 9.81 1.14
CA PHE A 409 14.60 9.99 1.95
C PHE A 409 13.56 8.92 1.64
N VAL A 410 12.63 8.76 2.56
CA VAL A 410 11.42 7.93 2.43
C VAL A 410 10.24 8.79 2.83
N GLU A 411 9.32 9.04 1.91
CA GLU A 411 8.10 9.81 2.14
C GLU A 411 6.90 8.86 2.19
N PRO A 412 6.24 8.67 3.35
CA PRO A 412 4.99 7.95 3.45
C PRO A 412 3.81 8.83 3.02
N ILE A 413 2.97 8.33 2.11
CA ILE A 413 1.75 8.97 1.64
C ILE A 413 0.59 8.09 2.11
N GLN A 414 -0.23 8.59 3.03
CA GLN A 414 -1.30 7.84 3.64
C GLN A 414 -2.49 7.71 2.69
N ILE A 415 -2.69 6.53 2.12
CA ILE A 415 -3.81 6.23 1.20
C ILE A 415 -5.05 5.74 1.96
N GLY A 416 -4.87 5.14 3.15
CA GLY A 416 -5.96 4.56 3.94
C GLY A 416 -6.46 3.21 3.41
N LYS A 417 -5.76 2.61 2.46
CA LYS A 417 -6.05 1.31 1.83
C LYS A 417 -4.84 0.38 1.92
N ARG A 418 -5.07 -0.91 2.07
CA ARG A 418 -4.02 -1.92 2.01
C ARG A 418 -3.58 -2.08 0.56
N LEU A 419 -2.44 -1.51 0.19
CA LEU A 419 -1.94 -1.52 -1.18
C LEU A 419 -1.31 -2.88 -1.49
N ARG A 420 -1.81 -3.58 -2.50
CA ARG A 420 -1.31 -4.89 -2.93
C ARG A 420 -0.29 -4.78 -4.06
N HIS A 421 -0.54 -3.90 -5.01
CA HIS A 421 0.34 -3.66 -6.14
C HIS A 421 0.37 -2.17 -6.48
N VAL A 422 1.51 -1.72 -6.98
CA VAL A 422 1.75 -0.38 -7.49
C VAL A 422 2.31 -0.53 -8.90
N HIS A 423 1.70 0.15 -9.86
CA HIS A 423 2.08 0.10 -11.26
C HIS A 423 2.08 1.51 -11.84
N GLN A 424 2.99 1.81 -12.74
CA GLN A 424 2.90 3.00 -13.56
C GLN A 424 2.37 2.63 -14.93
N HIS A 425 1.27 3.25 -15.32
CA HIS A 425 0.67 3.07 -16.63
C HIS A 425 1.50 3.78 -17.71
N SER A 426 1.40 3.29 -18.95
CA SER A 426 2.12 3.83 -20.11
C SER A 426 1.85 5.31 -20.40
N ASP A 427 0.71 5.86 -19.95
CA ASP A 427 0.34 7.27 -20.06
C ASP A 427 0.89 8.15 -18.93
N GLY A 428 1.70 7.58 -18.05
CA GLY A 428 2.33 8.25 -16.92
C GLY A 428 1.55 8.19 -15.61
N ARG A 429 0.24 7.89 -15.62
CA ARG A 429 -0.56 7.76 -14.38
C ARG A 429 -0.05 6.62 -13.50
N LEU A 430 -0.18 6.79 -12.19
CA LEU A 430 0.08 5.71 -11.25
C LEU A 430 -1.20 4.94 -10.99
N VAL A 431 -1.09 3.62 -10.83
CA VAL A 431 -2.24 2.75 -10.60
C VAL A 431 -1.98 1.88 -9.37
N LEU A 432 -2.91 1.87 -8.44
CA LEU A 432 -2.85 1.08 -7.21
C LEU A 432 -3.91 -0.02 -7.24
N TRP A 433 -3.51 -1.22 -6.85
CA TRP A 433 -4.41 -2.33 -6.55
C TRP A 433 -4.46 -2.57 -5.04
N THR A 434 -5.66 -2.71 -4.47
CA THR A 434 -5.87 -2.83 -3.03
C THR A 434 -6.43 -4.18 -2.61
N ASP A 435 -6.22 -4.58 -1.35
CA ASP A 435 -6.77 -5.84 -0.79
C ASP A 435 -8.29 -5.86 -0.67
N ASP A 436 -8.93 -4.69 -0.62
CA ASP A 436 -10.39 -4.52 -0.66
C ASP A 436 -10.92 -4.30 -2.09
N HIS A 437 -10.08 -4.65 -3.08
CA HIS A 437 -10.40 -4.79 -4.50
C HIS A 437 -10.71 -3.49 -5.25
N TYR A 438 -10.10 -2.37 -4.85
CA TYR A 438 -10.12 -1.14 -5.63
C TYR A 438 -8.94 -1.08 -6.60
N LEU A 439 -9.24 -0.72 -7.84
CA LEU A 439 -8.27 -0.24 -8.82
C LEU A 439 -8.33 1.29 -8.80
N ILE A 440 -7.25 1.93 -8.38
CA ILE A 440 -7.19 3.38 -8.14
C ILE A 440 -6.16 4.00 -9.07
N TYR A 441 -6.58 5.00 -9.83
CA TYR A 441 -5.71 5.83 -10.67
C TYR A 441 -5.33 7.09 -9.91
N ILE A 442 -4.05 7.40 -9.91
CA ILE A 442 -3.50 8.61 -9.30
C ILE A 442 -2.93 9.51 -10.38
N THR A 443 -3.32 10.77 -10.33
CA THR A 443 -2.83 11.85 -11.19
C THR A 443 -2.34 13.01 -10.34
N VAL A 444 -1.51 13.87 -10.89
CA VAL A 444 -1.22 15.17 -10.29
C VAL A 444 -2.49 16.03 -10.42
N SER A 445 -2.93 16.60 -9.31
CA SER A 445 -4.06 17.52 -9.30
C SER A 445 -3.55 18.90 -9.67
N ASP A 446 -4.00 19.43 -10.80
CA ASP A 446 -3.71 20.81 -11.22
C ASP A 446 -4.46 21.85 -10.36
N SER A 447 -5.47 21.41 -9.61
CA SER A 447 -6.21 22.28 -8.71
C SER A 447 -5.44 22.50 -7.42
N ASN A 448 -4.61 23.52 -7.39
CA ASN A 448 -4.26 24.17 -6.14
C ASN A 448 -5.49 24.98 -5.69
N THR A 449 -6.51 24.27 -5.12
CA THR A 449 -7.79 24.87 -4.74
C THR A 449 -7.62 26.11 -3.89
N PHE A 450 -6.56 26.17 -3.09
CA PHE A 450 -6.23 27.36 -2.33
C PHE A 450 -5.68 28.49 -3.25
N ASN A 451 -4.75 28.23 -4.16
CA ASN A 451 -4.28 29.24 -5.09
C ASN A 451 -5.37 29.71 -6.04
N ASP A 452 -6.21 28.80 -6.55
CA ASP A 452 -7.38 29.16 -7.36
C ASP A 452 -8.40 29.98 -6.57
N PHE A 453 -8.57 29.67 -5.28
CA PHE A 453 -9.39 30.46 -4.37
C PHE A 453 -8.78 31.84 -4.13
N VAL A 454 -7.47 31.93 -3.87
CA VAL A 454 -6.75 33.21 -3.70
C VAL A 454 -6.82 34.06 -4.97
N ASP A 455 -6.64 33.44 -6.15
CA ASP A 455 -6.74 34.15 -7.43
C ASP A 455 -8.13 34.72 -7.64
N ARG A 456 -9.16 33.92 -7.48
CA ARG A 456 -10.55 34.39 -7.58
C ARG A 456 -10.87 35.48 -6.55
N PHE A 457 -10.42 35.32 -5.30
CA PHE A 457 -10.61 36.32 -4.27
C PHE A 457 -9.94 37.63 -4.64
N ILE A 458 -8.68 37.62 -5.06
CA ILE A 458 -7.92 38.81 -5.46
C ILE A 458 -8.57 39.52 -6.67
N GLU A 459 -9.04 38.74 -7.66
CA GLU A 459 -9.74 39.27 -8.84
C GLU A 459 -11.04 39.96 -8.52
N GLN A 460 -11.71 39.56 -7.43
CA GLN A 460 -12.95 40.18 -6.96
C GLN A 460 -12.75 41.46 -6.13
N GLN A 461 -11.49 41.74 -5.72
CA GLN A 461 -11.15 42.90 -4.94
C GLN A 461 -10.74 44.07 -5.86
N ASP A 462 -10.97 45.29 -5.42
CA ASP A 462 -10.52 46.51 -6.10
C ASP A 462 -9.05 46.83 -5.71
N TYR A 463 -8.16 45.84 -5.93
CA TYR A 463 -6.73 45.99 -5.65
C TYR A 463 -5.97 46.44 -6.88
N ASP A 464 -4.98 47.35 -6.68
CA ASP A 464 -3.97 47.56 -7.70
C ASP A 464 -3.03 46.35 -7.79
N ALA A 465 -2.26 46.26 -8.89
CA ALA A 465 -1.32 45.15 -9.14
C ALA A 465 -0.24 45.02 -8.04
N GLY A 466 0.11 46.11 -7.37
CA GLY A 466 1.08 46.11 -6.28
C GLY A 466 0.48 45.55 -5.00
N GLN A 467 -0.76 45.91 -4.69
CA GLN A 467 -1.51 45.38 -3.52
C GLN A 467 -1.82 43.90 -3.70
N SER A 468 -2.30 43.48 -4.87
CA SER A 468 -2.55 42.07 -5.20
C SER A 468 -1.31 41.20 -4.94
N ARG A 469 -0.15 41.65 -5.42
CA ARG A 469 1.12 40.95 -5.19
C ARG A 469 1.48 40.88 -3.71
N ARG A 470 1.40 41.98 -2.96
CA ARG A 470 1.75 41.99 -1.53
C ARG A 470 0.84 41.10 -0.69
N VAL A 471 -0.46 41.05 -1.00
CA VAL A 471 -1.39 40.12 -0.32
C VAL A 471 -1.01 38.68 -0.62
N ARG A 472 -0.70 38.35 -1.88
CA ARG A 472 -0.23 37.02 -2.26
C ARG A 472 1.06 36.63 -1.55
N ASP A 473 2.08 37.49 -1.59
CA ASP A 473 3.37 37.25 -0.93
C ASP A 473 3.20 37.03 0.58
N ALA A 474 2.27 37.75 1.23
CA ALA A 474 1.95 37.55 2.64
C ALA A 474 1.30 36.17 2.91
N LEU A 475 0.39 35.72 2.05
CA LEU A 475 -0.24 34.40 2.15
C LEU A 475 0.77 33.28 1.91
N GLU A 476 1.63 33.40 0.91
CA GLU A 476 2.74 32.45 0.67
C GLU A 476 3.66 32.36 1.90
N GLY A 477 3.92 33.48 2.58
CA GLY A 477 4.63 33.50 3.85
C GLY A 477 3.93 32.71 4.95
N CYS A 478 2.59 32.81 5.05
CA CYS A 478 1.80 32.03 6.01
C CYS A 478 1.83 30.52 5.70
N MET A 479 1.81 30.15 4.41
CA MET A 479 1.83 28.75 3.96
C MET A 479 3.13 28.01 4.31
N GLN A 480 4.20 28.70 4.63
CA GLN A 480 5.45 28.07 5.09
C GLN A 480 5.27 27.31 6.40
N CYS A 481 4.28 27.67 7.22
CA CYS A 481 4.03 27.08 8.52
C CYS A 481 2.60 26.54 8.66
N HIS A 482 1.61 27.20 8.07
CA HIS A 482 0.19 26.91 8.22
C HIS A 482 -0.39 26.18 7.01
N SER A 483 -1.32 25.26 7.26
CA SER A 483 -2.20 24.70 6.23
C SER A 483 -3.47 25.56 6.08
N PHE A 484 -3.99 25.65 4.87
CA PHE A 484 -5.25 26.30 4.49
C PHE A 484 -6.26 25.31 3.92
N GLU A 485 -6.00 24.01 4.01
CA GLU A 485 -6.85 22.97 3.45
C GLU A 485 -7.95 22.55 4.43
N PRO A 486 -9.16 22.18 3.94
CA PRO A 486 -10.32 21.82 4.77
C PRO A 486 -10.09 20.64 5.71
N MET A 487 -9.24 19.72 5.31
CA MET A 487 -8.90 18.53 6.09
C MET A 487 -7.38 18.30 6.06
N HIS A 488 -6.83 17.95 7.22
CA HIS A 488 -5.45 17.47 7.31
C HIS A 488 -5.41 16.04 6.75
N ILE A 489 -5.14 15.92 5.45
CA ILE A 489 -5.04 14.61 4.78
C ILE A 489 -3.58 14.16 4.83
N GLY A 490 -3.27 13.28 5.80
CA GLY A 490 -2.07 12.46 5.88
C GLY A 490 -0.74 13.18 5.59
N GLY A 491 -0.08 13.64 6.62
CA GLY A 491 1.25 14.24 6.60
C GLY A 491 1.74 14.43 8.04
N ALA A 492 2.99 14.87 8.22
CA ALA A 492 3.45 15.36 9.51
C ALA A 492 2.52 16.49 9.98
N GLU A 493 2.22 16.54 11.26
CA GLU A 493 1.45 17.67 11.81
C GLU A 493 2.13 18.98 11.39
N PRO A 494 1.34 19.98 10.90
CA PRO A 494 1.92 21.25 10.51
C PRO A 494 2.63 21.89 11.70
N ASN A 495 3.69 22.63 11.44
CA ASN A 495 4.45 23.36 12.45
C ASN A 495 3.62 24.47 13.12
N ALA A 496 2.40 24.71 12.64
CA ALA A 496 1.46 25.73 13.10
C ALA A 496 0.02 25.24 12.89
N PRO A 497 -0.97 25.84 13.58
CA PRO A 497 -2.38 25.46 13.43
C PRO A 497 -2.90 25.69 12.02
N ASN A 498 -3.84 24.84 11.59
CA ASN A 498 -4.54 24.99 10.32
C ASN A 498 -5.36 26.29 10.35
N LEU A 499 -5.28 27.11 9.29
CA LEU A 499 -6.01 28.37 9.17
C LEU A 499 -7.34 28.22 8.41
N HIS A 500 -7.62 27.04 7.85
CA HIS A 500 -8.94 26.79 7.29
C HIS A 500 -10.00 26.93 8.37
N GLN A 501 -11.03 27.73 8.12
CA GLN A 501 -12.09 28.05 9.10
C GLN A 501 -11.60 28.68 10.42
N ILE A 502 -10.43 29.31 10.46
CA ILE A 502 -9.94 29.97 11.69
C ILE A 502 -10.83 31.13 12.13
N PHE A 503 -11.47 31.84 11.17
CA PHE A 503 -12.33 32.97 11.44
C PHE A 503 -13.55 32.54 12.26
N GLY A 504 -13.86 33.25 13.34
CA GLY A 504 -14.96 32.94 14.25
C GLY A 504 -14.67 31.83 15.28
N GLN A 505 -13.57 31.10 15.16
CA GLN A 505 -13.18 30.08 16.16
C GLN A 505 -12.69 30.71 17.46
N PRO A 506 -12.83 30.03 18.61
CA PRO A 506 -12.21 30.49 19.86
C PRO A 506 -10.68 30.57 19.71
N ILE A 507 -10.06 31.58 20.29
CA ILE A 507 -8.61 31.74 20.25
C ILE A 507 -7.93 30.53 20.94
N ALA A 508 -6.91 29.97 20.32
CA ALA A 508 -6.17 28.80 20.80
C ALA A 508 -7.03 27.52 21.02
N SER A 509 -8.10 27.33 20.22
CA SER A 509 -9.05 26.22 20.36
C SER A 509 -8.80 25.02 19.43
N SER A 510 -7.88 25.11 18.47
CA SER A 510 -7.58 23.98 17.60
C SER A 510 -6.78 22.90 18.33
N ASP A 511 -6.81 21.66 17.82
CA ASP A 511 -6.08 20.50 18.38
C ASP A 511 -4.53 20.61 18.27
N TYR A 512 -4.04 21.80 17.94
CA TYR A 512 -2.60 22.05 17.86
C TYR A 512 -1.94 21.95 19.23
N GLY A 513 -1.19 20.88 19.45
CA GLY A 513 -0.65 20.49 20.76
C GLY A 513 0.35 21.47 21.40
N PHE A 514 0.86 22.46 20.63
CA PHE A 514 1.86 23.43 21.12
C PHE A 514 1.27 24.76 21.60
N TYR A 515 -0.03 24.95 21.59
CA TYR A 515 -0.65 26.19 22.12
C TYR A 515 -0.30 26.45 23.58
N SER A 516 -0.11 25.38 24.37
CA SER A 516 0.28 25.48 25.78
C SER A 516 1.64 26.16 26.00
N ALA A 517 2.47 26.25 24.98
CA ALA A 517 3.77 26.90 25.00
C ALA A 517 3.77 28.33 24.45
N THR A 518 2.61 28.86 24.07
CA THR A 518 2.50 30.18 23.42
C THR A 518 1.71 31.18 24.23
N GLY A 519 1.93 32.49 23.98
CA GLY A 519 1.19 33.58 24.60
C GLY A 519 -0.30 33.61 24.23
N LEU A 520 -0.72 32.92 23.17
CA LEU A 520 -2.11 32.79 22.75
C LEU A 520 -2.99 32.07 23.78
N GLN A 521 -2.42 31.15 24.57
CA GLN A 521 -3.15 30.43 25.62
C GLN A 521 -3.74 31.37 26.70
N ASN A 522 -3.14 32.52 26.88
CA ASN A 522 -3.61 33.53 27.84
C ASN A 522 -4.67 34.50 27.27
N LYS A 523 -5.06 34.31 26.00
CA LYS A 523 -6.06 35.10 25.33
C LYS A 523 -7.41 34.39 25.38
N SER A 524 -8.47 35.17 25.46
CA SER A 524 -9.86 34.70 25.44
C SER A 524 -10.63 35.43 24.35
N GLY A 525 -11.73 34.82 23.88
CA GLY A 525 -12.57 35.38 22.81
C GLY A 525 -12.48 34.54 21.54
N ARG A 526 -12.87 35.14 20.44
CA ARG A 526 -12.88 34.49 19.12
C ARG A 526 -12.01 35.26 18.13
N TRP A 527 -11.53 34.58 17.09
CA TRP A 527 -10.87 35.20 15.98
C TRP A 527 -11.87 36.01 15.14
N THR A 528 -11.96 37.29 15.42
CA THR A 528 -12.71 38.28 14.65
C THR A 528 -11.78 39.05 13.74
N ALA A 529 -12.31 39.86 12.81
CA ALA A 529 -11.50 40.74 11.97
C ALA A 529 -10.55 41.62 12.81
N ASP A 530 -11.09 42.29 13.83
CA ASP A 530 -10.31 43.18 14.71
C ASP A 530 -9.17 42.44 15.43
N ASN A 531 -9.43 41.21 15.94
CA ASN A 531 -8.45 40.42 16.66
C ASN A 531 -7.36 39.87 15.71
N LEU A 532 -7.75 39.44 14.51
CA LEU A 532 -6.81 38.96 13.48
C LEU A 532 -5.95 40.11 12.96
N GLU A 533 -6.57 41.27 12.66
CA GLU A 533 -5.81 42.46 12.22
C GLU A 533 -4.78 42.89 13.27
N ALA A 534 -5.19 42.98 14.54
CA ALA A 534 -4.31 43.35 15.63
C ALA A 534 -3.16 42.32 15.81
N PHE A 535 -3.48 41.02 15.73
CA PHE A 535 -2.49 39.96 15.87
C PHE A 535 -1.52 39.92 14.68
N LEU A 536 -2.03 40.00 13.46
CA LEU A 536 -1.19 39.94 12.25
C LEU A 536 -0.30 41.20 12.09
N ALA A 537 -0.73 42.36 12.58
CA ALA A 537 0.06 43.57 12.55
C ALA A 537 1.24 43.54 13.53
N ASP A 538 1.05 43.01 14.75
CA ASP A 538 2.04 42.91 15.80
C ASP A 538 1.80 41.65 16.68
N PRO A 539 2.21 40.46 16.22
CA PRO A 539 1.96 39.22 16.94
C PRO A 539 2.54 39.20 18.36
N GLU A 540 3.77 39.69 18.54
CA GLU A 540 4.43 39.71 19.86
C GLU A 540 3.84 40.74 20.81
N GLY A 541 3.49 41.92 20.31
CA GLY A 541 2.82 42.95 21.12
C GLY A 541 1.42 42.54 21.54
N TRP A 542 0.67 41.85 20.65
CA TRP A 542 -0.68 41.40 20.92
C TRP A 542 -0.74 40.14 21.80
N ALA A 543 0.16 39.15 21.56
CA ALA A 543 0.27 37.88 22.31
C ALA A 543 1.73 37.59 22.66
N PRO A 544 2.27 38.22 23.73
CA PRO A 544 3.68 38.03 24.13
C PRO A 544 4.03 36.55 24.35
N GLY A 545 5.13 36.09 23.74
CA GLY A 545 5.54 34.70 23.76
C GLY A 545 4.89 33.82 22.67
N THR A 546 4.26 34.42 21.68
CA THR A 546 3.78 33.68 20.48
C THR A 546 4.95 33.14 19.67
N SER A 547 4.77 31.97 19.03
CA SER A 547 5.73 31.43 18.07
C SER A 547 5.82 32.20 16.75
N MET A 548 4.89 33.12 16.47
CA MET A 548 4.87 33.98 15.30
C MET A 548 5.73 35.25 15.46
N GLN A 549 6.80 35.22 16.27
CA GLN A 549 7.70 36.35 16.44
C GLN A 549 8.35 36.75 15.11
N GLY A 550 8.29 38.04 14.79
CA GLY A 550 8.85 38.59 13.55
C GLY A 550 8.01 38.40 12.29
N ALA A 551 6.87 37.71 12.37
CA ALA A 551 5.98 37.47 11.24
C ALA A 551 4.94 38.58 11.02
N GLY A 552 5.01 39.72 11.76
CA GLY A 552 4.06 40.82 11.67
C GLY A 552 4.05 41.52 10.30
N ILE A 553 2.87 41.71 9.73
CA ILE A 553 2.63 42.39 8.46
C ILE A 553 2.58 43.89 8.71
N LYS A 554 3.49 44.65 8.10
CA LYS A 554 3.64 46.09 8.38
C LYS A 554 2.69 46.99 7.58
N ASP A 555 2.21 46.49 6.43
CA ASP A 555 1.27 47.24 5.58
C ASP A 555 -0.18 46.96 6.01
N PRO A 556 -0.93 47.96 6.57
CA PRO A 556 -2.31 47.73 7.02
C PRO A 556 -3.24 47.24 5.90
N SER A 557 -3.02 47.67 4.66
CA SER A 557 -3.85 47.24 3.53
C SER A 557 -3.67 45.76 3.19
N VAL A 558 -2.47 45.24 3.43
CA VAL A 558 -2.17 43.80 3.28
C VAL A 558 -2.79 43.02 4.45
N VAL A 559 -2.68 43.53 5.68
CA VAL A 559 -3.33 42.90 6.85
C VAL A 559 -4.84 42.75 6.62
N THR A 560 -5.51 43.82 6.21
CA THR A 560 -6.96 43.79 5.91
C THR A 560 -7.26 42.80 4.77
N GLY A 561 -6.43 42.75 3.73
CA GLY A 561 -6.59 41.80 2.61
C GLY A 561 -6.47 40.34 3.04
N VAL A 562 -5.48 40.00 3.86
CA VAL A 562 -5.32 38.65 4.43
C VAL A 562 -6.50 38.28 5.34
N VAL A 563 -6.95 39.19 6.23
CA VAL A 563 -8.07 38.91 7.13
C VAL A 563 -9.39 38.73 6.35
N SER A 564 -9.63 39.54 5.32
CA SER A 564 -10.80 39.41 4.45
C SER A 564 -10.81 38.07 3.71
N LEU A 565 -9.66 37.59 3.25
CA LEU A 565 -9.54 36.26 2.63
C LEU A 565 -9.85 35.13 3.63
N LEU A 566 -9.31 35.20 4.87
CA LEU A 566 -9.59 34.21 5.91
C LEU A 566 -11.08 34.20 6.31
N GLU A 567 -11.74 35.36 6.30
CA GLU A 567 -13.17 35.47 6.53
C GLU A 567 -13.98 34.84 5.40
N GLU A 568 -13.64 35.12 4.15
CA GLU A 568 -14.33 34.58 2.98
C GLU A 568 -14.17 33.07 2.90
N MET A 569 -12.93 32.56 3.11
CA MET A 569 -12.64 31.14 3.16
C MET A 569 -13.46 30.38 4.22
N SER A 570 -13.83 31.05 5.32
CA SER A 570 -14.68 30.45 6.36
C SER A 570 -16.16 30.39 5.99
N LYS A 571 -16.59 31.08 4.91
CA LYS A 571 -17.98 31.12 4.43
C LYS A 571 -18.28 30.12 3.31
N ASP A 572 -17.28 29.74 2.51
CA ASP A 572 -17.49 28.95 1.29
C ASP A 572 -17.71 27.44 1.54
N TYR A 573 -17.80 27.00 2.78
CA TYR A 573 -17.90 25.58 3.16
C TYR A 573 -19.07 25.25 4.10
N ASP A 574 -20.17 26.03 4.08
CA ASP A 574 -21.43 25.64 4.72
C ASP A 574 -22.39 24.89 3.77
#